data_838abb8b63857ddd726d5868b791977e
#
_entry.id   838abb8b63857ddd726d5868b791977e
#
_cell.length_a   1.000
_cell.length_b   1.000
_cell.length_c   1.000
_cell.angle_alpha   90.00
_cell.angle_beta   90.00
_cell.angle_gamma   90.00
#
_symmetry.space_group_name_H-M   'P 1'
#
loop_
_entity.id
_entity.type
_entity.pdbx_description
1 polymer ?
#
loop_
_entity_poly.entity_id
_entity_poly.type
_entity_poly.pdbx_seq_one_letter_code
_entity_poly.pdbx_strand_id
1 'polypeptide(L)'
;PLLRRLNEAMRRRRRPPHPVDAHAGLTVSIDDGTFLDLDAAWHNPLDRRDLLPALSAAGVRTAVLFHDLFPIDHPEWSDRGTRELFPPWADAHLRFDALIVGNSDWTLQRALDRRRGMGLPDPGVSGVVHLSGDGGAGRDEPVAPQGPTPTGARPGLPPQLQTAGASERRLDGYVICVSTLEPRKNHQVLLDAFDLWSQRTPGLGLVFVGRIGWNTEALVRRIERHPLLGSQLFWFAHADDETMRTLLGGATVAAMPSHAEGFGLPVLEALALGVPVVTTNGGALGEVGGDVPLRLAADDSEAWADALVRHLADEDYLRT
;
A
#
# COMPACT_ATOMS: atom_id res chain seq x y z
N PRO A 1 19.46 15.50 3.29
CA PRO A 1 19.79 16.63 2.42
C PRO A 1 19.88 16.22 0.94
N LEU A 2 20.36 15.02 0.60
CA LEU A 2 20.51 14.55 -0.78
C LEU A 2 19.16 14.25 -1.46
N LEU A 3 18.25 13.55 -0.78
CA LEU A 3 16.90 13.25 -1.27
C LEU A 3 16.06 14.53 -1.49
N ARG A 4 16.25 15.56 -0.66
CA ARG A 4 15.56 16.84 -0.83
C ARG A 4 16.05 17.57 -2.09
N ARG A 5 17.35 17.54 -2.37
CA ARG A 5 17.94 18.14 -3.59
C ARG A 5 17.51 17.38 -4.86
N LEU A 6 17.42 16.05 -4.81
CA LEU A 6 16.91 15.22 -5.90
C LEU A 6 15.42 15.51 -6.17
N ASN A 7 14.59 15.61 -5.13
CA ASN A 7 13.18 15.97 -5.26
C ASN A 7 12.98 17.41 -5.79
N GLU A 8 13.80 18.36 -5.38
CA GLU A 8 13.75 19.74 -5.89
C GLU A 8 14.22 19.81 -7.36
N ALA A 9 15.20 19.01 -7.75
CA ALA A 9 15.66 18.91 -9.14
C ALA A 9 14.59 18.27 -10.04
N MET A 10 13.86 17.26 -9.55
CA MET A 10 12.75 16.64 -10.28
C MET A 10 11.52 17.55 -10.38
N ARG A 11 11.19 18.34 -9.34
CA ARG A 11 10.08 19.30 -9.37
C ARG A 11 10.29 20.47 -10.33
N ARG A 12 11.53 20.91 -10.54
CA ARG A 12 11.85 22.00 -11.47
C ARG A 12 11.74 21.62 -12.95
N ARG A 13 11.60 20.32 -13.29
CA ARG A 13 11.49 19.82 -14.68
C ARG A 13 10.07 19.53 -15.15
N ARG A 14 9.02 19.98 -14.46
CA ARG A 14 7.65 19.94 -15.00
C ARG A 14 7.42 21.09 -16.00
N ARG A 15 8.12 21.04 -17.15
CA ARG A 15 7.63 21.62 -18.39
C ARG A 15 6.83 20.56 -19.13
N PRO A 16 5.71 20.92 -19.81
CA PRO A 16 5.01 19.97 -20.67
C PRO A 16 6.01 19.42 -21.68
N PRO A 17 5.95 18.12 -22.02
CA PRO A 17 6.86 17.55 -22.99
C PRO A 17 6.65 18.25 -24.32
N HIS A 18 7.67 18.96 -24.82
CA HIS A 18 7.80 19.16 -26.26
C HIS A 18 7.95 17.77 -26.88
N PRO A 19 7.39 17.53 -28.08
CA PRO A 19 7.65 16.30 -28.80
C PRO A 19 9.17 16.16 -28.94
N VAL A 20 9.73 15.25 -28.19
CA VAL A 20 11.16 14.89 -28.30
C VAL A 20 11.23 14.00 -29.52
N ASP A 21 11.92 14.47 -30.58
CA ASP A 21 12.27 13.61 -31.69
C ASP A 21 12.98 12.37 -31.13
N ALA A 22 12.43 11.20 -31.45
CA ALA A 22 12.89 9.90 -30.93
C ALA A 22 14.33 9.54 -31.30
N HIS A 23 15.06 10.46 -31.96
CA HIS A 23 16.44 10.31 -32.41
C HIS A 23 17.41 11.36 -31.86
N ALA A 24 16.98 12.28 -31.01
CA ALA A 24 17.91 13.16 -30.30
C ALA A 24 18.56 12.33 -29.18
N GLY A 25 19.75 11.82 -29.44
CA GLY A 25 20.55 11.09 -28.46
C GLY A 25 20.72 11.93 -27.19
N LEU A 26 20.16 11.46 -26.06
CA LEU A 26 20.42 12.05 -24.75
C LEU A 26 21.84 11.65 -24.36
N THR A 27 22.80 12.56 -24.44
CA THR A 27 24.14 12.33 -23.92
C THR A 27 24.11 12.66 -22.41
N VAL A 28 24.19 11.65 -21.58
CA VAL A 28 24.40 11.80 -20.12
C VAL A 28 25.88 11.52 -19.89
N SER A 29 26.66 12.53 -19.50
CA SER A 29 28.01 12.31 -19.01
C SER A 29 27.95 12.00 -17.53
N ILE A 30 28.38 10.79 -17.16
CA ILE A 30 28.48 10.33 -15.76
C ILE A 30 29.95 9.96 -15.57
N ASP A 31 30.70 10.84 -14.94
CA ASP A 31 32.13 10.62 -14.71
C ASP A 31 32.39 9.68 -13.52
N ASP A 32 31.50 9.66 -12.53
CA ASP A 32 31.51 8.76 -11.37
C ASP A 32 30.14 8.75 -10.70
N GLY A 33 29.72 7.62 -10.12
CA GLY A 33 28.47 7.54 -9.38
C GLY A 33 27.76 6.20 -9.45
N THR A 34 26.54 6.20 -8.88
CA THR A 34 25.62 5.08 -8.93
C THR A 34 24.29 5.56 -9.52
N PHE A 35 23.82 4.89 -10.55
CA PHE A 35 22.46 5.06 -11.04
C PHE A 35 21.52 4.26 -10.13
N LEU A 36 20.51 4.92 -9.60
CA LEU A 36 19.55 4.31 -8.66
C LEU A 36 18.13 4.50 -9.20
N ASP A 37 17.43 3.40 -9.42
CA ASP A 37 16.02 3.35 -9.79
C ASP A 37 15.17 3.02 -8.55
N LEU A 38 14.34 3.98 -8.11
CA LEU A 38 13.62 3.91 -6.83
C LEU A 38 12.12 3.73 -6.95
N ASP A 39 11.56 3.88 -8.17
CA ASP A 39 10.11 3.93 -8.34
C ASP A 39 9.70 3.38 -9.71
N ALA A 40 8.40 3.45 -10.02
CA ALA A 40 7.68 2.98 -11.20
C ALA A 40 8.26 3.47 -12.56
N ALA A 41 9.53 3.15 -12.80
CA ALA A 41 10.27 3.61 -13.97
C ALA A 41 9.96 2.81 -15.26
N TRP A 42 9.15 1.76 -15.20
CA TRP A 42 8.73 0.98 -16.39
C TRP A 42 7.87 1.77 -17.36
N HIS A 43 7.25 2.87 -16.93
CA HIS A 43 6.56 3.82 -17.82
C HIS A 43 7.47 4.90 -18.41
N ASN A 44 8.75 4.89 -18.07
CA ASN A 44 9.71 5.88 -18.57
C ASN A 44 10.07 5.57 -20.03
N PRO A 45 10.17 6.58 -20.92
CA PRO A 45 10.57 6.38 -22.31
C PRO A 45 12.00 5.84 -22.48
N LEU A 46 12.86 5.97 -21.46
CA LEU A 46 14.20 5.36 -21.46
C LEU A 46 14.08 3.87 -21.07
N ASP A 47 14.16 3.01 -22.08
CA ASP A 47 14.08 1.57 -21.85
C ASP A 47 15.29 1.08 -21.05
N ARG A 48 15.03 0.39 -19.96
CA ARG A 48 16.10 -0.15 -19.09
C ARG A 48 16.90 -1.26 -19.77
N ARG A 49 16.31 -1.94 -20.76
CA ARG A 49 17.02 -2.95 -21.57
C ARG A 49 18.18 -2.35 -22.40
N ASP A 50 18.08 -1.07 -22.75
CA ASP A 50 19.11 -0.35 -23.48
C ASP A 50 20.02 0.46 -22.55
N LEU A 51 19.42 1.10 -21.53
CA LEU A 51 20.12 1.98 -20.61
C LEU A 51 21.11 1.23 -19.70
N LEU A 52 20.64 0.13 -19.04
CA LEU A 52 21.47 -0.54 -18.03
C LEU A 52 22.72 -1.21 -18.63
N PRO A 53 22.67 -1.88 -19.80
CA PRO A 53 23.89 -2.36 -20.46
C PRO A 53 24.85 -1.24 -20.81
N ALA A 54 24.36 -0.08 -21.27
CA ALA A 54 25.20 1.06 -21.61
C ALA A 54 25.90 1.66 -20.37
N LEU A 55 25.15 1.79 -19.24
CA LEU A 55 25.73 2.22 -17.98
C LEU A 55 26.78 1.24 -17.45
N SER A 56 26.48 -0.05 -17.51
CA SER A 56 27.43 -1.11 -17.12
C SER A 56 28.69 -1.08 -17.96
N ALA A 57 28.59 -0.92 -19.30
CA ALA A 57 29.74 -0.80 -20.19
C ALA A 57 30.58 0.46 -19.91
N ALA A 58 29.95 1.53 -19.43
CA ALA A 58 30.63 2.78 -19.01
C ALA A 58 31.22 2.67 -17.58
N GLY A 59 31.10 1.51 -16.89
CA GLY A 59 31.62 1.32 -15.54
C GLY A 59 30.76 1.96 -14.44
N VAL A 60 29.56 2.43 -14.77
CA VAL A 60 28.62 3.00 -13.80
C VAL A 60 27.95 1.86 -13.04
N ARG A 61 27.96 1.93 -11.70
CA ARG A 61 27.21 0.99 -10.88
C ARG A 61 25.73 1.33 -10.95
N THR A 62 24.88 0.29 -11.00
CA THR A 62 23.43 0.45 -11.02
C THR A 62 22.80 -0.26 -9.83
N ALA A 63 21.68 0.26 -9.35
CA ALA A 63 20.93 -0.25 -8.23
C ALA A 63 19.43 -0.04 -8.45
N VAL A 64 18.63 -0.93 -7.89
CA VAL A 64 17.16 -0.87 -7.94
C VAL A 64 16.55 -1.11 -6.57
N LEU A 65 15.45 -0.40 -6.27
CA LEU A 65 14.54 -0.72 -5.19
C LEU A 65 13.25 -1.35 -5.77
N PHE A 66 13.03 -2.62 -5.48
CA PHE A 66 11.77 -3.28 -5.77
C PHE A 66 10.76 -3.03 -4.66
N HIS A 67 9.54 -2.63 -5.04
CA HIS A 67 8.40 -2.49 -4.15
C HIS A 67 7.56 -3.76 -4.08
N ASP A 68 7.46 -4.48 -5.18
CA ASP A 68 6.90 -5.83 -5.32
C ASP A 68 7.25 -6.42 -6.70
N LEU A 69 6.84 -7.65 -6.94
CA LEU A 69 6.91 -8.32 -8.24
C LEU A 69 5.54 -8.84 -8.70
N PHE A 70 4.44 -8.32 -8.14
CA PHE A 70 3.09 -8.80 -8.47
C PHE A 70 2.75 -8.78 -9.96
N PRO A 71 3.19 -7.81 -10.78
CA PRO A 71 2.91 -7.88 -12.21
C PRO A 71 3.51 -9.09 -12.92
N ILE A 72 4.50 -9.75 -12.31
CA ILE A 72 5.10 -11.00 -12.79
C ILE A 72 4.41 -12.20 -12.14
N ASP A 73 4.29 -12.18 -10.80
CA ASP A 73 3.81 -13.32 -10.02
C ASP A 73 2.28 -13.51 -10.14
N HIS A 74 1.55 -12.40 -10.27
CA HIS A 74 0.10 -12.31 -10.31
C HIS A 74 -0.36 -11.27 -11.34
N PRO A 75 -0.13 -11.53 -12.64
CA PRO A 75 -0.46 -10.57 -13.70
C PRO A 75 -1.95 -10.19 -13.73
N GLU A 76 -2.82 -11.07 -13.25
CA GLU A 76 -4.27 -10.81 -13.13
C GLU A 76 -4.62 -9.65 -12.18
N TRP A 77 -3.72 -9.30 -11.26
CA TRP A 77 -3.91 -8.17 -10.33
C TRP A 77 -3.48 -6.83 -10.92
N SER A 78 -2.90 -6.82 -12.10
CA SER A 78 -2.36 -5.62 -12.74
C SER A 78 -3.18 -5.18 -13.95
N ASP A 79 -3.15 -3.91 -14.27
CA ASP A 79 -3.65 -3.40 -15.54
C ASP A 79 -2.78 -3.89 -16.72
N ARG A 80 -3.32 -3.72 -17.93
CA ARG A 80 -2.67 -4.21 -19.14
C ARG A 80 -1.27 -3.58 -19.35
N GLY A 81 -1.15 -2.27 -19.14
CA GLY A 81 0.12 -1.56 -19.39
C GLY A 81 1.21 -2.06 -18.45
N THR A 82 0.89 -2.19 -17.16
CA THR A 82 1.82 -2.72 -16.15
C THR A 82 2.23 -4.16 -16.46
N ARG A 83 1.30 -5.03 -16.88
CA ARG A 83 1.62 -6.41 -17.27
C ARG A 83 2.58 -6.51 -18.46
N GLU A 84 2.51 -5.57 -19.40
CA GLU A 84 3.35 -5.56 -20.60
C GLU A 84 4.73 -4.93 -20.33
N LEU A 85 4.80 -3.88 -19.52
CA LEU A 85 6.01 -3.06 -19.35
C LEU A 85 6.86 -3.46 -18.14
N PHE A 86 6.25 -3.91 -17.06
CA PHE A 86 6.97 -4.23 -15.83
C PHE A 86 7.94 -5.42 -15.96
N PRO A 87 7.55 -6.58 -16.53
CA PRO A 87 8.45 -7.75 -16.58
C PRO A 87 9.76 -7.47 -17.31
N PRO A 88 9.80 -6.86 -18.51
CA PRO A 88 11.06 -6.57 -19.19
C PRO A 88 11.91 -5.53 -18.45
N TRP A 89 11.30 -4.57 -17.76
CA TRP A 89 11.98 -3.61 -16.88
C TRP A 89 12.63 -4.33 -15.69
N ALA A 90 11.88 -5.16 -14.97
CA ALA A 90 12.37 -5.89 -13.81
C ALA A 90 13.50 -6.87 -14.19
N ASP A 91 13.34 -7.61 -15.30
CA ASP A 91 14.35 -8.56 -15.79
C ASP A 91 15.65 -7.85 -16.21
N ALA A 92 15.59 -6.62 -16.73
CA ALA A 92 16.78 -5.83 -17.03
C ALA A 92 17.53 -5.46 -15.73
N HIS A 93 16.84 -4.96 -14.70
CA HIS A 93 17.44 -4.68 -13.41
C HIS A 93 18.04 -5.93 -12.76
N LEU A 94 17.28 -7.02 -12.73
CA LEU A 94 17.76 -8.29 -12.18
C LEU A 94 19.01 -8.84 -12.90
N ARG A 95 19.23 -8.43 -14.16
CA ARG A 95 20.40 -8.87 -14.96
C ARG A 95 21.63 -7.99 -14.74
N PHE A 96 21.44 -6.69 -14.66
CA PHE A 96 22.55 -5.72 -14.77
C PHE A 96 22.88 -5.02 -13.47
N ASP A 97 21.98 -4.96 -12.48
CA ASP A 97 22.24 -4.19 -11.27
C ASP A 97 23.23 -4.89 -10.34
N ALA A 98 24.16 -4.07 -9.84
CA ALA A 98 25.15 -4.48 -8.84
C ALA A 98 24.54 -4.58 -7.43
N LEU A 99 23.47 -3.81 -7.17
CA LEU A 99 22.75 -3.79 -5.91
C LEU A 99 21.23 -3.98 -6.15
N ILE A 100 20.66 -4.99 -5.53
CA ILE A 100 19.23 -5.28 -5.53
C ILE A 100 18.69 -5.06 -4.12
N VAL A 101 17.72 -4.15 -3.99
CA VAL A 101 17.09 -3.82 -2.71
C VAL A 101 15.59 -4.15 -2.79
N GLY A 102 15.05 -4.77 -1.74
CA GLY A 102 13.61 -4.89 -1.53
C GLY A 102 13.14 -3.92 -0.44
N ASN A 103 11.88 -3.49 -0.51
CA ASN A 103 11.26 -2.76 0.60
C ASN A 103 10.86 -3.68 1.76
N SER A 104 10.95 -5.00 1.58
CA SER A 104 10.67 -6.06 2.55
C SER A 104 11.53 -7.28 2.25
N ASP A 105 11.71 -8.17 3.24
CA ASP A 105 12.38 -9.44 3.03
C ASP A 105 11.65 -10.29 1.98
N TRP A 106 10.32 -10.29 2.03
CA TRP A 106 9.50 -10.98 1.05
C TRP A 106 9.77 -10.50 -0.38
N THR A 107 9.74 -9.17 -0.60
CA THR A 107 10.00 -8.57 -1.93
C THR A 107 11.41 -8.90 -2.42
N LEU A 108 12.41 -8.77 -1.53
CA LEU A 108 13.79 -9.13 -1.88
C LEU A 108 13.92 -10.59 -2.29
N GLN A 109 13.35 -11.52 -1.51
CA GLN A 109 13.40 -12.95 -1.86
C GLN A 109 12.73 -13.24 -3.20
N ARG A 110 11.58 -12.63 -3.49
CA ARG A 110 10.92 -12.77 -4.81
C ARG A 110 11.82 -12.29 -5.95
N ALA A 111 12.51 -11.14 -5.77
CA ALA A 111 13.44 -10.62 -6.76
C ALA A 111 14.64 -11.58 -6.98
N LEU A 112 15.22 -12.11 -5.90
CA LEU A 112 16.31 -13.07 -5.99
C LEU A 112 15.88 -14.41 -6.59
N ASP A 113 14.69 -14.91 -6.26
CA ASP A 113 14.13 -16.13 -6.87
C ASP A 113 13.91 -15.95 -8.38
N ARG A 114 13.39 -14.81 -8.80
CA ARG A 114 13.25 -14.48 -10.22
C ARG A 114 14.59 -14.50 -10.92
N ARG A 115 15.59 -13.84 -10.31
CA ARG A 115 16.98 -13.81 -10.84
C ARG A 115 17.57 -15.21 -10.99
N ARG A 116 17.42 -16.09 -9.98
CA ARG A 116 17.85 -17.49 -10.05
C ARG A 116 17.10 -18.26 -11.14
N GLY A 117 15.80 -18.01 -11.29
CA GLY A 117 14.98 -18.59 -12.38
C GLY A 117 15.45 -18.17 -13.78
N MET A 118 16.14 -17.04 -13.92
CA MET A 118 16.81 -16.59 -15.13
C MET A 118 18.17 -17.26 -15.37
N GLY A 119 18.62 -18.14 -14.48
CA GLY A 119 19.94 -18.79 -14.52
C GLY A 119 21.09 -17.87 -14.13
N LEU A 120 20.82 -16.75 -13.42
CA LEU A 120 21.83 -15.80 -12.98
C LEU A 120 22.25 -16.12 -11.54
N PRO A 121 23.54 -15.88 -11.19
CA PRO A 121 24.00 -15.98 -9.80
C PRO A 121 23.36 -14.91 -8.94
N ASP A 122 23.34 -15.10 -7.61
CA ASP A 122 22.93 -14.05 -6.70
C ASP A 122 23.79 -12.78 -6.90
N PRO A 123 23.21 -11.57 -6.71
CA PRO A 123 23.94 -10.33 -6.89
C PRO A 123 25.05 -10.23 -5.82
N GLY A 124 26.12 -9.48 -6.13
CA GLY A 124 27.22 -9.27 -5.18
C GLY A 124 26.77 -8.57 -3.89
N VAL A 125 25.74 -7.73 -3.98
CA VAL A 125 25.13 -7.02 -2.85
C VAL A 125 23.60 -7.02 -3.01
N SER A 126 22.92 -7.35 -1.92
CA SER A 126 21.46 -7.22 -1.81
C SER A 126 21.08 -6.84 -0.39
N GLY A 127 19.91 -6.25 -0.20
CA GLY A 127 19.46 -5.83 1.12
C GLY A 127 18.02 -5.38 1.16
N VAL A 128 17.54 -5.10 2.36
CA VAL A 128 16.18 -4.61 2.61
C VAL A 128 16.26 -3.20 3.16
N VAL A 129 15.34 -2.35 2.71
CA VAL A 129 15.10 -1.01 3.26
C VAL A 129 13.61 -0.90 3.57
N HIS A 130 13.27 -1.10 4.84
CA HIS A 130 11.89 -0.96 5.28
C HIS A 130 11.40 0.48 5.09
N LEU A 131 10.15 0.60 4.64
CA LEU A 131 9.48 1.89 4.55
C LEU A 131 9.02 2.30 5.96
N SER A 132 8.86 3.61 6.17
CA SER A 132 8.38 4.16 7.44
C SER A 132 6.88 4.46 7.35
N GLY A 133 6.14 4.13 8.40
CA GLY A 133 4.71 4.42 8.52
C GLY A 133 4.38 5.82 9.08
N ASP A 134 5.39 6.70 9.28
CA ASP A 134 5.22 8.02 9.90
C ASP A 134 4.59 9.08 8.96
N GLY A 135 4.14 8.69 7.78
CA GLY A 135 3.40 9.56 6.86
C GLY A 135 4.15 10.81 6.40
N GLY A 136 5.49 10.82 6.52
CA GLY A 136 6.31 11.97 6.12
C GLY A 136 6.16 13.19 7.05
N ALA A 137 5.67 13.01 8.27
CA ALA A 137 5.78 14.02 9.32
C ALA A 137 7.26 14.40 9.44
N GLY A 138 7.58 15.68 9.24
CA GLY A 138 8.94 16.19 9.18
C GLY A 138 9.76 15.71 10.37
N ARG A 139 10.96 15.24 10.11
CA ARG A 139 11.86 14.56 11.05
C ARG A 139 12.35 15.41 12.24
N ASP A 140 11.76 16.53 12.50
CA ASP A 140 12.26 17.49 13.50
C ASP A 140 11.51 17.46 14.84
N GLU A 141 10.39 16.74 14.93
CA GLU A 141 9.83 16.39 16.24
C GLU A 141 9.51 14.89 16.28
N PRO A 142 9.97 14.14 17.30
CA PRO A 142 9.40 12.84 17.55
C PRO A 142 7.90 13.09 17.80
N VAL A 143 7.04 12.60 16.92
CA VAL A 143 5.61 12.46 17.26
C VAL A 143 5.63 11.59 18.49
N ALA A 144 5.47 12.23 19.65
CA ALA A 144 5.24 11.48 20.87
C ALA A 144 4.09 10.52 20.53
N PRO A 145 4.23 9.21 20.76
CA PRO A 145 3.12 8.32 20.62
C PRO A 145 2.00 8.99 21.41
N GLN A 146 0.95 9.42 20.73
CA GLN A 146 -0.29 9.74 21.43
C GLN A 146 -0.72 8.39 21.95
N GLY A 147 -0.20 8.08 23.15
CA GLY A 147 -0.52 6.86 23.83
C GLY A 147 -2.03 6.71 23.84
N PRO A 148 -2.54 5.49 23.86
CA PRO A 148 -3.97 5.25 23.91
C PRO A 148 -4.52 6.22 24.94
N THR A 149 -5.49 7.04 24.54
CA THR A 149 -6.13 8.02 25.44
C THR A 149 -6.45 7.28 26.73
N PRO A 150 -5.87 7.66 27.90
CA PRO A 150 -5.90 6.81 29.10
C PRO A 150 -7.25 6.74 29.81
N THR A 151 -8.31 6.96 29.10
CA THR A 151 -9.67 6.84 29.64
C THR A 151 -10.50 6.12 28.60
N GLY A 152 -11.15 5.03 28.96
CA GLY A 152 -12.04 4.20 28.18
C GLY A 152 -13.23 4.87 27.48
N ALA A 153 -13.06 6.11 27.05
CA ALA A 153 -13.96 6.83 26.19
C ALA A 153 -13.48 6.64 24.74
N ARG A 154 -14.21 5.87 23.97
CA ARG A 154 -14.01 5.78 22.50
C ARG A 154 -14.05 7.21 21.93
N PRO A 155 -13.11 7.60 21.05
CA PRO A 155 -13.18 8.87 20.35
C PRO A 155 -14.56 8.98 19.67
N GLY A 156 -15.18 10.15 19.75
CA GLY A 156 -16.46 10.39 19.06
C GLY A 156 -16.28 10.18 17.55
N LEU A 157 -17.36 9.80 16.87
CA LEU A 157 -17.33 9.62 15.41
C LEU A 157 -16.78 10.88 14.72
N PRO A 158 -15.88 10.73 13.76
CA PRO A 158 -15.39 11.83 12.95
C PRO A 158 -16.55 12.60 12.30
N PRO A 159 -16.42 13.95 12.17
CA PRO A 159 -17.48 14.79 11.58
C PRO A 159 -17.96 14.28 10.21
N GLN A 160 -17.06 13.70 9.42
CA GLN A 160 -17.35 13.12 8.11
C GLN A 160 -18.40 12.00 8.16
N LEU A 161 -18.45 11.23 9.26
CA LEU A 161 -19.42 10.15 9.46
C LEU A 161 -20.69 10.64 10.15
N GLN A 162 -20.65 11.78 10.84
CA GLN A 162 -21.81 12.38 11.50
C GLN A 162 -22.76 13.03 10.51
N THR A 163 -22.23 13.59 9.42
CA THR A 163 -23.00 14.36 8.41
C THR A 163 -23.42 13.53 7.21
N ALA A 164 -22.82 12.37 7.00
CA ALA A 164 -23.02 11.56 5.79
C ALA A 164 -24.37 10.81 5.74
N GLY A 165 -25.13 10.76 6.81
CA GLY A 165 -26.41 10.06 6.82
C GLY A 165 -27.44 10.71 7.71
N ALA A 166 -28.61 11.05 7.14
CA ALA A 166 -29.82 11.41 7.88
C ALA A 166 -30.47 10.20 8.58
N SER A 167 -29.69 9.15 8.87
CA SER A 167 -30.18 7.94 9.54
C SER A 167 -30.26 8.19 11.05
N GLU A 168 -31.40 7.85 11.65
CA GLU A 168 -31.63 7.88 13.10
C GLU A 168 -30.71 6.94 13.90
N ARG A 169 -29.94 6.08 13.22
CA ARG A 169 -29.02 5.13 13.85
C ARG A 169 -27.61 5.71 13.96
N ARG A 170 -27.22 5.96 15.19
CA ARG A 170 -25.84 6.36 15.52
C ARG A 170 -24.92 5.13 15.42
N LEU A 171 -23.75 5.27 14.80
CA LEU A 171 -22.69 4.27 14.87
C LEU A 171 -22.03 4.30 16.25
N ASP A 172 -21.73 3.14 16.80
CA ASP A 172 -20.95 2.96 18.03
C ASP A 172 -19.44 2.88 17.72
N GLY A 173 -19.10 2.56 16.47
CA GLY A 173 -17.74 2.45 15.95
C GLY A 173 -17.75 2.03 14.48
N TYR A 174 -16.56 1.91 13.90
CA TYR A 174 -16.43 1.46 12.53
C TYR A 174 -15.11 0.74 12.26
N VAL A 175 -15.18 -0.18 11.32
CA VAL A 175 -14.03 -0.82 10.67
C VAL A 175 -13.60 0.08 9.52
N ILE A 176 -12.30 0.30 9.35
CA ILE A 176 -11.76 1.06 8.22
C ILE A 176 -10.83 0.21 7.35
N CYS A 177 -10.94 0.37 6.04
CA CYS A 177 -9.98 -0.17 5.08
C CYS A 177 -9.45 0.98 4.21
N VAL A 178 -8.15 1.26 4.30
CA VAL A 178 -7.48 2.33 3.56
C VAL A 178 -6.65 1.70 2.45
N SER A 179 -7.15 1.75 1.22
CA SER A 179 -6.39 1.33 0.03
C SER A 179 -7.14 1.69 -1.26
N THR A 180 -6.43 1.78 -2.38
CA THR A 180 -7.04 1.81 -3.71
C THR A 180 -7.93 0.57 -3.89
N LEU A 181 -9.13 0.74 -4.42
CA LEU A 181 -9.99 -0.38 -4.78
C LEU A 181 -9.35 -1.11 -5.97
N GLU A 182 -8.82 -2.29 -5.73
CA GLU A 182 -8.22 -3.17 -6.74
C GLU A 182 -8.35 -4.64 -6.29
N PRO A 183 -8.28 -5.63 -7.21
CA PRO A 183 -8.52 -7.04 -6.87
C PRO A 183 -7.62 -7.55 -5.74
N ARG A 184 -6.34 -7.18 -5.75
CA ARG A 184 -5.34 -7.60 -4.76
C ARG A 184 -5.69 -7.17 -3.33
N LYS A 185 -6.35 -6.01 -3.16
CA LYS A 185 -6.73 -5.44 -1.86
C LYS A 185 -7.96 -6.10 -1.24
N ASN A 186 -8.68 -6.92 -2.02
CA ASN A 186 -9.73 -7.82 -1.54
C ASN A 186 -10.85 -7.16 -0.70
N HIS A 187 -11.28 -5.96 -1.07
CA HIS A 187 -12.40 -5.28 -0.41
C HIS A 187 -13.68 -6.13 -0.42
N GLN A 188 -13.75 -7.10 -1.34
CA GLN A 188 -14.90 -7.99 -1.48
C GLN A 188 -15.15 -8.79 -0.20
N VAL A 189 -14.10 -9.37 0.41
CA VAL A 189 -14.25 -10.16 1.64
C VAL A 189 -14.74 -9.31 2.82
N LEU A 190 -14.32 -8.04 2.91
CA LEU A 190 -14.83 -7.13 3.93
C LEU A 190 -16.30 -6.75 3.70
N LEU A 191 -16.71 -6.61 2.45
CA LEU A 191 -18.12 -6.33 2.14
C LEU A 191 -18.98 -7.55 2.40
N ASP A 192 -18.50 -8.78 2.12
CA ASP A 192 -19.17 -10.03 2.50
C ASP A 192 -19.27 -10.17 4.03
N ALA A 193 -18.19 -9.90 4.74
CA ALA A 193 -18.16 -9.88 6.20
C ALA A 193 -19.11 -8.82 6.77
N PHE A 194 -19.18 -7.63 6.15
CA PHE A 194 -20.08 -6.56 6.56
C PHE A 194 -21.54 -6.97 6.43
N ASP A 195 -21.92 -7.66 5.36
CA ASP A 195 -23.26 -8.19 5.19
C ASP A 195 -23.65 -9.15 6.34
N LEU A 196 -22.68 -9.89 6.88
CA LEU A 196 -22.89 -10.79 8.02
C LEU A 196 -23.00 -10.03 9.35
N TRP A 197 -22.08 -9.10 9.65
CA TRP A 197 -22.08 -8.44 10.95
C TRP A 197 -23.10 -7.30 11.06
N SER A 198 -23.44 -6.61 9.98
CA SER A 198 -24.42 -5.52 10.01
C SER A 198 -25.79 -5.93 10.53
N GLN A 199 -26.14 -7.21 10.37
CA GLN A 199 -27.37 -7.81 10.90
C GLN A 199 -27.26 -8.13 12.41
N ARG A 200 -26.05 -8.47 12.88
CA ARG A 200 -25.78 -8.89 14.27
C ARG A 200 -25.40 -7.70 15.15
N THR A 201 -24.70 -6.74 14.58
CA THR A 201 -24.11 -5.59 15.29
C THR A 201 -24.39 -4.30 14.51
N PRO A 202 -25.61 -3.79 14.53
CA PRO A 202 -26.03 -2.66 13.68
C PRO A 202 -25.34 -1.32 14.03
N GLY A 203 -24.64 -1.24 15.16
CA GLY A 203 -23.82 -0.06 15.54
C GLY A 203 -22.43 -0.03 14.94
N LEU A 204 -21.96 -1.14 14.30
CA LEU A 204 -20.64 -1.20 13.69
C LEU A 204 -20.69 -0.92 12.20
N GLY A 205 -20.10 0.22 11.77
CA GLY A 205 -20.01 0.59 10.38
C GLY A 205 -18.80 0.01 9.64
N LEU A 206 -18.80 0.14 8.31
CA LEU A 206 -17.67 -0.13 7.43
C LEU A 206 -17.33 1.11 6.62
N VAL A 207 -16.07 1.51 6.63
CA VAL A 207 -15.56 2.68 5.92
C VAL A 207 -14.46 2.26 4.97
N PHE A 208 -14.67 2.48 3.67
CA PHE A 208 -13.63 2.38 2.65
C PHE A 208 -13.06 3.76 2.37
N VAL A 209 -11.72 3.88 2.36
CA VAL A 209 -11.01 5.10 1.95
C VAL A 209 -10.03 4.75 0.85
N GLY A 210 -10.25 5.30 -0.34
CA GLY A 210 -9.38 5.10 -1.49
C GLY A 210 -10.07 5.23 -2.82
N ARG A 211 -9.29 5.59 -3.82
CA ARG A 211 -9.75 5.78 -5.20
C ARG A 211 -10.10 4.45 -5.87
N ILE A 212 -10.85 4.54 -6.96
CA ILE A 212 -11.10 3.40 -7.86
C ILE A 212 -9.79 3.07 -8.60
N GLY A 213 -9.40 1.81 -8.55
CA GLY A 213 -8.33 1.24 -9.35
C GLY A 213 -8.87 0.53 -10.60
N TRP A 214 -8.32 -0.61 -10.91
CA TRP A 214 -8.66 -1.39 -12.11
C TRP A 214 -9.39 -2.68 -11.74
N ASN A 215 -10.17 -3.22 -12.70
CA ASN A 215 -10.93 -4.47 -12.55
C ASN A 215 -11.86 -4.52 -11.32
N THR A 216 -12.50 -3.40 -10.99
CA THR A 216 -13.33 -3.24 -9.78
C THR A 216 -14.78 -2.86 -10.06
N GLU A 217 -15.22 -2.88 -11.31
CA GLU A 217 -16.55 -2.43 -11.71
C GLU A 217 -17.67 -3.18 -10.99
N ALA A 218 -17.48 -4.48 -10.73
CA ALA A 218 -18.47 -5.28 -9.99
C ALA A 218 -18.53 -4.88 -8.51
N LEU A 219 -17.37 -4.67 -7.88
CA LEU A 219 -17.27 -4.22 -6.49
C LEU A 219 -17.86 -2.81 -6.33
N VAL A 220 -17.49 -1.88 -7.20
CA VAL A 220 -18.02 -0.50 -7.17
C VAL A 220 -19.55 -0.51 -7.28
N ARG A 221 -20.11 -1.23 -8.27
CA ARG A 221 -21.57 -1.37 -8.40
C ARG A 221 -22.23 -1.99 -7.16
N ARG A 222 -21.56 -2.94 -6.48
CA ARG A 222 -22.07 -3.54 -5.24
C ARG A 222 -22.09 -2.53 -4.10
N ILE A 223 -21.02 -1.75 -3.93
CA ILE A 223 -20.95 -0.67 -2.92
C ILE A 223 -22.03 0.38 -3.19
N GLU A 224 -22.12 0.88 -4.43
CA GLU A 224 -23.08 1.95 -4.81
C GLU A 224 -24.54 1.54 -4.64
N ARG A 225 -24.86 0.25 -4.78
CA ARG A 225 -26.23 -0.28 -4.63
C ARG A 225 -26.50 -0.85 -3.25
N HIS A 226 -25.51 -0.78 -2.35
CA HIS A 226 -25.69 -1.38 -1.03
C HIS A 226 -26.75 -0.63 -0.22
N PRO A 227 -27.74 -1.33 0.40
CA PRO A 227 -28.86 -0.69 1.12
C PRO A 227 -28.40 0.15 2.32
N LEU A 228 -27.22 -0.12 2.87
CA LEU A 228 -26.65 0.59 4.03
C LEU A 228 -25.65 1.69 3.61
N LEU A 229 -25.48 1.97 2.32
CA LEU A 229 -24.61 3.04 1.87
C LEU A 229 -25.10 4.40 2.39
N GLY A 230 -24.20 5.17 2.98
CA GLY A 230 -24.49 6.46 3.61
C GLY A 230 -25.10 6.36 5.03
N SER A 231 -25.30 5.14 5.57
CA SER A 231 -25.78 4.95 6.93
C SER A 231 -24.85 4.12 7.82
N GLN A 232 -24.37 2.98 7.33
CA GLN A 232 -23.42 2.10 8.02
C GLN A 232 -22.25 1.70 7.11
N LEU A 233 -22.40 1.81 5.79
CA LEU A 233 -21.35 1.66 4.80
C LEU A 233 -20.99 3.04 4.23
N PHE A 234 -19.71 3.38 4.23
CA PHE A 234 -19.21 4.64 3.69
C PHE A 234 -18.03 4.39 2.75
N TRP A 235 -17.93 5.20 1.72
CA TRP A 235 -16.79 5.16 0.80
C TRP A 235 -16.32 6.56 0.44
N PHE A 236 -15.06 6.85 0.77
CA PHE A 236 -14.38 8.12 0.51
C PHE A 236 -13.36 7.91 -0.61
N ALA A 237 -13.78 8.15 -1.85
CA ALA A 237 -12.93 7.96 -3.03
C ALA A 237 -11.81 9.01 -3.14
N HIS A 238 -12.00 10.19 -2.54
CA HIS A 238 -11.10 11.35 -2.64
C HIS A 238 -10.90 11.99 -1.27
N ALA A 239 -10.37 11.25 -0.32
CA ALA A 239 -9.95 11.82 0.96
C ALA A 239 -8.56 12.47 0.80
N ASP A 240 -8.40 13.68 1.35
CA ASP A 240 -7.09 14.26 1.57
C ASP A 240 -6.38 13.61 2.78
N ASP A 241 -5.11 13.91 2.97
CA ASP A 241 -4.30 13.29 4.02
C ASP A 241 -4.84 13.57 5.43
N GLU A 242 -5.42 14.75 5.67
CA GLU A 242 -6.01 15.12 6.96
C GLU A 242 -7.28 14.32 7.23
N THR A 243 -8.17 14.23 6.24
CA THR A 243 -9.39 13.43 6.30
C THR A 243 -9.06 11.94 6.50
N MET A 244 -8.11 11.42 5.72
CA MET A 244 -7.67 10.04 5.83
C MET A 244 -7.12 9.74 7.24
N ARG A 245 -6.25 10.60 7.78
CA ARG A 245 -5.68 10.45 9.12
C ARG A 245 -6.76 10.52 10.20
N THR A 246 -7.71 11.43 10.06
CA THR A 246 -8.83 11.58 11.00
C THR A 246 -9.72 10.34 10.99
N LEU A 247 -10.06 9.83 9.81
CA LEU A 247 -10.85 8.61 9.67
C LEU A 247 -10.09 7.37 10.19
N LEU A 248 -8.79 7.27 9.90
CA LEU A 248 -7.98 6.15 10.38
C LEU A 248 -7.82 6.19 11.90
N GLY A 249 -7.46 7.33 12.47
CA GLY A 249 -7.26 7.48 13.92
C GLY A 249 -8.54 7.37 14.77
N GLY A 250 -9.71 7.61 14.17
CA GLY A 250 -11.02 7.43 14.83
C GLY A 250 -11.62 6.05 14.66
N ALA A 251 -10.96 5.14 13.94
CA ALA A 251 -11.48 3.80 13.69
C ALA A 251 -11.41 2.90 14.93
N THR A 252 -12.36 2.00 15.08
CA THR A 252 -12.33 0.95 16.10
C THR A 252 -11.26 -0.08 15.77
N VAL A 253 -11.13 -0.43 14.48
CA VAL A 253 -10.16 -1.38 13.95
C VAL A 253 -9.89 -1.07 12.47
N ALA A 254 -8.65 -1.22 12.06
CA ALA A 254 -8.25 -1.18 10.66
C ALA A 254 -8.19 -2.60 10.10
N ALA A 255 -8.80 -2.81 8.94
CA ALA A 255 -8.86 -4.10 8.26
C ALA A 255 -8.11 -4.04 6.92
N MET A 256 -7.11 -4.90 6.75
CA MET A 256 -6.26 -4.99 5.56
C MET A 256 -6.31 -6.40 4.97
N PRO A 257 -7.40 -6.73 4.22
CA PRO A 257 -7.66 -8.10 3.77
C PRO A 257 -6.88 -8.49 2.52
N SER A 258 -5.84 -7.75 2.15
CA SER A 258 -5.09 -7.93 0.92
C SER A 258 -4.63 -9.38 0.72
N HIS A 259 -4.76 -9.90 -0.49
CA HIS A 259 -4.20 -11.20 -0.85
C HIS A 259 -2.68 -11.21 -0.70
N ALA A 260 -2.02 -10.09 -1.01
CA ALA A 260 -0.60 -9.88 -0.77
C ALA A 260 -0.23 -8.38 -0.81
N GLU A 261 0.84 -8.01 -0.10
CA GLU A 261 1.44 -6.69 -0.13
C GLU A 261 2.96 -6.78 -0.34
N GLY A 262 3.53 -5.81 -1.06
CA GLY A 262 4.97 -5.66 -1.15
C GLY A 262 5.59 -5.14 0.14
N PHE A 263 4.81 -4.36 0.91
CA PHE A 263 5.18 -3.91 2.25
C PHE A 263 3.98 -3.87 3.20
N GLY A 264 3.01 -2.98 2.99
CA GLY A 264 1.83 -2.85 3.85
C GLY A 264 1.86 -1.60 4.73
N LEU A 265 2.23 -0.44 4.16
CA LEU A 265 2.22 0.85 4.87
C LEU A 265 0.96 1.11 5.68
N PRO A 266 -0.27 0.83 5.20
CA PRO A 266 -1.48 1.09 5.97
C PRO A 266 -1.55 0.33 7.31
N VAL A 267 -0.88 -0.83 7.43
CA VAL A 267 -0.75 -1.55 8.71
C VAL A 267 0.06 -0.71 9.70
N LEU A 268 1.23 -0.21 9.28
CA LEU A 268 2.08 0.62 10.14
C LEU A 268 1.44 1.96 10.48
N GLU A 269 0.76 2.58 9.52
CA GLU A 269 0.04 3.85 9.73
C GLU A 269 -1.07 3.69 10.77
N ALA A 270 -1.83 2.59 10.73
CA ALA A 270 -2.85 2.29 11.72
C ALA A 270 -2.24 2.05 13.11
N LEU A 271 -1.21 1.20 13.20
CA LEU A 271 -0.51 0.91 14.46
C LEU A 271 0.14 2.16 15.05
N ALA A 272 0.72 3.05 14.23
CA ALA A 272 1.30 4.31 14.68
C ALA A 272 0.24 5.27 15.30
N LEU A 273 -1.02 5.15 14.87
CA LEU A 273 -2.15 5.88 15.44
C LEU A 273 -2.80 5.14 16.64
N GLY A 274 -2.25 4.00 17.05
CA GLY A 274 -2.81 3.18 18.13
C GLY A 274 -4.09 2.45 17.74
N VAL A 275 -4.37 2.30 16.44
CA VAL A 275 -5.54 1.60 15.93
C VAL A 275 -5.21 0.12 15.75
N PRO A 276 -5.96 -0.80 16.37
CA PRO A 276 -5.79 -2.23 16.18
C PRO A 276 -5.93 -2.63 14.72
N VAL A 277 -5.19 -3.66 14.29
CA VAL A 277 -5.16 -4.11 12.90
C VAL A 277 -5.54 -5.58 12.79
N VAL A 278 -6.46 -5.86 11.86
CA VAL A 278 -6.72 -7.21 11.35
C VAL A 278 -6.23 -7.28 9.90
N THR A 279 -5.40 -8.25 9.59
CA THR A 279 -4.77 -8.39 8.27
C THR A 279 -4.64 -9.85 7.84
N THR A 280 -3.96 -10.11 6.73
CA THR A 280 -3.60 -11.46 6.26
C THR A 280 -2.11 -11.72 6.46
N ASN A 281 -1.64 -12.91 6.05
CA ASN A 281 -0.21 -13.23 5.93
C ASN A 281 0.33 -13.05 4.50
N GLY A 282 -0.42 -12.41 3.61
CA GLY A 282 -0.08 -12.35 2.19
C GLY A 282 1.09 -11.41 1.89
N GLY A 283 2.13 -11.94 1.24
CA GLY A 283 3.32 -11.14 0.91
C GLY A 283 4.07 -10.68 2.17
N ALA A 284 4.45 -9.40 2.22
CA ALA A 284 5.14 -8.80 3.35
C ALA A 284 4.24 -8.56 4.58
N LEU A 285 2.92 -8.74 4.49
CA LEU A 285 2.03 -8.61 5.66
C LEU A 285 2.38 -9.59 6.78
N GLY A 286 3.03 -10.71 6.46
CA GLY A 286 3.53 -11.65 7.46
C GLY A 286 4.67 -11.09 8.32
N GLU A 287 5.44 -10.12 7.81
CA GLU A 287 6.58 -9.51 8.52
C GLU A 287 6.27 -8.12 9.07
N VAL A 288 5.35 -7.39 8.45
CA VAL A 288 5.01 -6.02 8.85
C VAL A 288 4.10 -6.02 10.08
N GLY A 289 4.45 -5.18 11.05
CA GLY A 289 3.74 -5.06 12.33
C GLY A 289 4.10 -6.16 13.35
N GLY A 290 5.04 -7.06 13.04
CA GLY A 290 5.44 -8.15 13.94
C GLY A 290 4.25 -9.03 14.32
N ASP A 291 4.13 -9.40 15.59
CA ASP A 291 3.04 -10.25 16.10
C ASP A 291 1.78 -9.45 16.55
N VAL A 292 1.80 -8.12 16.40
CA VAL A 292 0.72 -7.25 16.88
C VAL A 292 -0.59 -7.41 16.08
N PRO A 293 -0.62 -7.42 14.72
CA PRO A 293 -1.85 -7.57 13.98
C PRO A 293 -2.46 -8.98 14.11
N LEU A 294 -3.78 -9.06 14.28
CA LEU A 294 -4.49 -10.32 14.10
C LEU A 294 -4.48 -10.71 12.61
N ARG A 295 -4.13 -11.97 12.32
CA ARG A 295 -4.02 -12.47 10.95
C ARG A 295 -5.08 -13.51 10.64
N LEU A 296 -5.79 -13.30 9.53
CA LEU A 296 -6.86 -14.18 9.05
C LEU A 296 -6.60 -14.63 7.60
N ALA A 297 -7.26 -15.71 7.20
CA ALA A 297 -7.29 -16.11 5.80
C ALA A 297 -8.01 -15.05 4.96
N ALA A 298 -7.49 -14.80 3.74
CA ALA A 298 -8.01 -13.73 2.88
C ALA A 298 -9.43 -14.00 2.31
N ASP A 299 -9.88 -15.25 2.33
CA ASP A 299 -11.12 -15.74 1.72
C ASP A 299 -12.21 -16.14 2.73
N ASP A 300 -11.95 -15.99 4.03
CA ASP A 300 -12.88 -16.40 5.11
C ASP A 300 -13.67 -15.21 5.66
N SER A 301 -14.73 -14.80 4.96
CA SER A 301 -15.58 -13.67 5.38
C SER A 301 -16.27 -13.88 6.75
N GLU A 302 -16.54 -15.12 7.14
CA GLU A 302 -17.12 -15.43 8.46
C GLU A 302 -16.10 -15.16 9.56
N ALA A 303 -14.86 -15.63 9.41
CA ALA A 303 -13.79 -15.35 10.36
C ALA A 303 -13.51 -13.85 10.47
N TRP A 304 -13.54 -13.11 9.34
CA TRP A 304 -13.43 -11.65 9.35
C TRP A 304 -14.58 -11.01 10.12
N ALA A 305 -15.82 -11.39 9.87
CA ALA A 305 -16.98 -10.85 10.57
C ALA A 305 -16.89 -11.10 12.08
N ASP A 306 -16.58 -12.32 12.49
CA ASP A 306 -16.48 -12.70 13.89
C ASP A 306 -15.34 -11.99 14.62
N ALA A 307 -14.16 -11.89 14.00
CA ALA A 307 -13.02 -11.19 14.57
C ALA A 307 -13.29 -9.69 14.74
N LEU A 308 -13.84 -9.03 13.71
CA LEU A 308 -14.12 -7.60 13.73
C LEU A 308 -15.21 -7.24 14.74
N VAL A 309 -16.20 -8.08 14.93
CA VAL A 309 -17.24 -7.89 15.98
C VAL A 309 -16.68 -8.10 17.38
N ARG A 310 -15.83 -9.11 17.60
CA ARG A 310 -15.18 -9.34 18.91
C ARG A 310 -14.32 -8.16 19.35
N HIS A 311 -13.61 -7.50 18.43
CA HIS A 311 -12.82 -6.30 18.72
C HIS A 311 -13.65 -5.14 19.28
N LEU A 312 -14.94 -5.09 18.95
CA LEU A 312 -15.85 -4.12 19.53
C LEU A 312 -16.27 -4.45 20.96
N ALA A 313 -16.40 -5.74 21.28
CA ALA A 313 -16.95 -6.22 22.55
C ALA A 313 -15.89 -6.34 23.65
N ASP A 314 -14.60 -6.48 23.30
CA ASP A 314 -13.52 -6.76 24.24
C ASP A 314 -12.54 -5.59 24.31
N GLU A 315 -12.75 -4.69 25.30
CA GLU A 315 -11.85 -3.58 25.56
C GLU A 315 -10.44 -4.04 26.00
N ASP A 316 -10.30 -5.22 26.56
CA ASP A 316 -9.00 -5.77 26.98
C ASP A 316 -8.20 -6.35 25.82
N TYR A 317 -8.87 -6.84 24.77
CA TYR A 317 -8.21 -7.28 23.54
C TYR A 317 -7.51 -6.11 22.78
N LEU A 318 -7.93 -4.89 23.01
CA LEU A 318 -7.34 -3.67 22.44
C LEU A 318 -6.12 -3.17 23.24
N ARG A 319 -5.80 -3.79 24.39
CA ARG A 319 -4.75 -3.35 25.32
C ARG A 319 -3.52 -4.24 25.37
N THR A 320 -3.57 -5.40 24.71
CA THR A 320 -2.45 -6.34 24.59
C THR A 320 -1.65 -6.13 23.32
#